data_3fc0e768eeddb6bcfcfcf128931d126a
#
_entry.id   3fc0e768eeddb6bcfcfcf128931d126a
#
_cell.length_a   1.000
_cell.length_b   1.000
_cell.length_c   1.000
_cell.angle_alpha   90.00
_cell.angle_beta   90.00
_cell.angle_gamma   90.00
#
_symmetry.space_group_name_H-M   'P 1'
#
loop_
_entity.id
_entity.type
_entity.pdbx_description
1 polymer ?
#
loop_
_entity_poly.entity_id
_entity_poly.type
_entity_poly.pdbx_seq_one_letter_code
_entity_poly.pdbx_strand_id
1 'polypeptide(L)'
;QYEQLTIENETSDGESNVSGQMSNVNGQKFLLGTHTSPVQVRYMETHKPPFRIVVPGKVYRYEATDATHETQFHQVEGMVVGEAVSFGQLKWTLETFFKKLFGDEVKMRMRPSFFPFVEPGVEIDISCFLCHGAGCGVCKRSGWIEVMGGGMIHPNVLLAGGIDPRKYRGFAFGGGVDRLVMIKYGIEDVRLLYSGDLRL
;
A
#
# COMPACT_ATOMS: atom_id res chain seq x y z
N GLN A 1 8.65 -18.95 10.01
CA GLN A 1 7.62 -18.75 11.05
C GLN A 1 7.36 -17.25 11.09
N TYR A 2 6.22 -16.82 10.54
CA TYR A 2 5.77 -15.43 10.65
C TYR A 2 4.93 -15.34 11.92
N GLU A 3 5.45 -14.70 12.95
CA GLU A 3 4.67 -14.36 14.13
C GLU A 3 3.62 -13.31 13.76
N GLN A 4 2.37 -13.65 13.96
CA GLN A 4 1.24 -12.74 13.83
C GLN A 4 1.27 -11.77 15.00
N LEU A 5 1.26 -10.50 14.67
CA LEU A 5 1.47 -9.41 15.61
C LEU A 5 0.13 -8.87 16.11
N THR A 6 -0.05 -8.92 17.41
CA THR A 6 -1.20 -8.39 18.14
C THR A 6 -1.11 -6.86 18.20
N ILE A 7 -2.16 -6.16 17.81
CA ILE A 7 -2.34 -4.73 18.12
C ILE A 7 -3.39 -4.65 19.22
N GLU A 8 -2.96 -4.33 20.43
CA GLU A 8 -3.87 -3.93 21.49
C GLU A 8 -4.21 -2.45 21.30
N ASN A 9 -5.46 -2.17 20.91
CA ASN A 9 -6.03 -0.85 21.04
C ASN A 9 -6.98 -0.89 22.24
N GLU A 10 -6.54 -0.38 23.37
CA GLU A 10 -7.45 0.09 24.40
C GLU A 10 -8.09 1.40 23.93
N THR A 11 -9.32 1.34 23.50
CA THR A 11 -10.17 2.52 23.34
C THR A 11 -11.36 2.39 24.28
N SER A 12 -11.36 3.28 25.26
CA SER A 12 -12.56 3.62 26.01
C SER A 12 -13.64 4.16 25.08
N ASP A 13 -14.82 3.55 25.16
CA ASP A 13 -16.14 4.05 24.80
C ASP A 13 -16.32 4.74 23.43
N GLY A 14 -16.65 3.93 22.44
CA GLY A 14 -17.19 4.34 21.17
C GLY A 14 -17.41 3.13 20.27
N GLU A 15 -18.62 2.57 20.25
CA GLU A 15 -19.00 1.46 19.38
C GLU A 15 -18.81 1.86 17.91
N SER A 16 -17.66 1.57 17.32
CA SER A 16 -17.50 1.49 15.89
C SER A 16 -17.60 0.02 15.49
N ASN A 17 -18.67 -0.34 14.78
CA ASN A 17 -18.88 -1.66 14.19
C ASN A 17 -17.78 -2.00 13.18
N VAL A 18 -16.64 -2.46 13.66
CA VAL A 18 -15.65 -3.14 12.83
C VAL A 18 -16.03 -4.62 12.80
N SER A 19 -16.85 -5.02 11.83
CA SER A 19 -17.19 -6.43 11.59
C SER A 19 -16.04 -7.16 10.89
N GLY A 20 -14.86 -7.18 11.51
CA GLY A 20 -13.78 -8.08 11.13
C GLY A 20 -14.02 -9.46 11.76
N GLN A 21 -13.78 -10.55 11.03
CA GLN A 21 -13.79 -11.88 11.62
C GLN A 21 -12.68 -11.96 12.67
N MET A 22 -13.07 -11.91 13.95
CA MET A 22 -12.17 -12.12 15.06
C MET A 22 -12.09 -13.61 15.38
N SER A 23 -10.92 -14.22 15.30
CA SER A 23 -10.68 -15.56 15.80
C SER A 23 -10.27 -15.49 17.28
N ASN A 24 -10.82 -16.39 18.09
CA ASN A 24 -10.48 -16.47 19.51
C ASN A 24 -9.61 -17.72 19.74
N VAL A 25 -8.35 -17.51 20.05
CA VAL A 25 -7.40 -18.58 20.36
C VAL A 25 -6.89 -18.36 21.81
N ASN A 26 -7.14 -19.33 22.66
CA ASN A 26 -6.74 -19.27 24.09
C ASN A 26 -7.24 -18.03 24.84
N GLY A 27 -8.45 -17.53 24.52
CA GLY A 27 -9.03 -16.34 25.17
C GLY A 27 -8.53 -15.01 24.60
N GLN A 28 -7.57 -15.03 23.67
CA GLN A 28 -7.11 -13.83 22.96
C GLN A 28 -7.87 -13.64 21.65
N LYS A 29 -8.27 -12.39 21.39
CA LYS A 29 -8.91 -11.99 20.15
C LYS A 29 -7.85 -11.59 19.13
N PHE A 30 -7.88 -12.21 17.97
CA PHE A 30 -7.00 -11.88 16.84
C PHE A 30 -7.79 -11.25 15.72
N LEU A 31 -7.22 -10.22 15.11
CA LEU A 31 -7.74 -9.58 13.91
C LEU A 31 -6.79 -9.87 12.74
N LEU A 32 -7.37 -10.18 11.58
CA LEU A 32 -6.58 -10.31 10.36
C LEU A 32 -5.97 -8.96 9.97
N GLY A 33 -4.69 -8.96 9.60
CA GLY A 33 -3.95 -7.74 9.25
C GLY A 33 -4.55 -7.04 8.04
N THR A 34 -4.92 -5.77 8.18
CA THR A 34 -5.57 -4.96 7.13
C THR A 34 -4.56 -4.26 6.23
N HIS A 35 -3.32 -4.09 6.70
CA HIS A 35 -2.23 -3.39 6.00
C HIS A 35 -0.88 -3.99 6.39
N THR A 36 0.13 -3.77 5.55
CA THR A 36 1.52 -4.07 5.88
C THR A 36 2.23 -2.91 6.61
N SER A 37 1.60 -1.75 6.73
CA SER A 37 2.15 -0.52 7.32
C SER A 37 2.67 -0.66 8.76
N PRO A 38 2.07 -1.44 9.68
CA PRO A 38 2.60 -1.62 11.04
C PRO A 38 4.04 -2.13 11.09
N VAL A 39 4.46 -2.91 10.07
CA VAL A 39 5.84 -3.40 9.96
C VAL A 39 6.83 -2.25 9.80
N GLN A 40 6.43 -1.14 9.17
CA GLN A 40 7.30 0.04 9.00
C GLN A 40 7.67 0.65 10.36
N VAL A 41 6.70 0.83 11.26
CA VAL A 41 6.95 1.37 12.61
C VAL A 41 7.85 0.45 13.40
N ARG A 42 7.58 -0.85 13.42
CA ARG A 42 8.40 -1.86 14.11
C ARG A 42 9.83 -1.92 13.58
N TYR A 43 10.01 -1.73 12.28
CA TYR A 43 11.36 -1.64 11.72
C TYR A 43 12.08 -0.39 12.24
N MET A 44 11.40 0.75 12.32
CA MET A 44 11.94 2.00 12.86
C MET A 44 12.36 1.87 14.33
N GLU A 45 11.59 1.15 15.16
CA GLU A 45 11.89 0.93 16.59
C GLU A 45 13.23 0.23 16.82
N THR A 46 13.66 -0.60 15.86
CA THR A 46 14.87 -1.44 16.00
C THR A 46 16.02 -1.02 15.10
N HIS A 47 15.80 -0.11 14.15
CA HIS A 47 16.80 0.28 13.16
C HIS A 47 16.97 1.80 13.09
N LYS A 48 18.21 2.25 13.02
CA LYS A 48 18.55 3.68 12.89
C LYS A 48 18.67 4.08 11.42
N PRO A 49 18.18 5.28 11.04
CA PRO A 49 18.44 5.81 9.70
C PRO A 49 19.94 6.00 9.39
N PRO A 50 20.35 5.95 8.09
CA PRO A 50 19.47 5.81 6.92
C PRO A 50 19.11 4.35 6.61
N PHE A 51 17.88 4.12 6.15
CA PHE A 51 17.45 2.79 5.70
C PHE A 51 16.42 2.86 4.57
N ARG A 52 16.27 1.75 3.88
CA ARG A 52 15.25 1.50 2.85
C ARG A 52 14.70 0.11 3.06
N ILE A 53 13.39 -0.02 3.07
CA ILE A 53 12.73 -1.32 3.22
C ILE A 53 11.59 -1.47 2.22
N VAL A 54 11.30 -2.72 1.88
CA VAL A 54 10.11 -3.14 1.15
C VAL A 54 9.42 -4.21 1.97
N VAL A 55 8.12 -4.06 2.15
CA VAL A 55 7.30 -4.92 3.01
C VAL A 55 6.18 -5.52 2.17
N PRO A 56 6.36 -6.69 1.55
CA PRO A 56 5.27 -7.43 0.95
C PRO A 56 4.53 -8.23 2.01
N GLY A 57 3.22 -8.38 1.84
CA GLY A 57 2.43 -9.21 2.74
C GLY A 57 1.00 -9.42 2.26
N LYS A 58 0.36 -10.45 2.78
CA LYS A 58 -1.06 -10.71 2.59
C LYS A 58 -1.85 -9.83 3.56
N VAL A 59 -2.90 -9.20 3.06
CA VAL A 59 -3.79 -8.33 3.82
C VAL A 59 -5.24 -8.71 3.59
N TYR A 60 -6.11 -8.28 4.50
CA TYR A 60 -7.52 -8.66 4.52
C TYR A 60 -8.38 -7.42 4.70
N ARG A 61 -9.43 -7.28 3.89
CA ARG A 61 -10.39 -6.19 3.99
C ARG A 61 -11.80 -6.73 3.91
N TYR A 62 -12.70 -6.15 4.68
CA TYR A 62 -14.12 -6.46 4.58
C TYR A 62 -14.71 -5.61 3.44
N GLU A 63 -14.66 -6.15 2.24
CA GLU A 63 -15.19 -5.53 1.03
C GLU A 63 -16.05 -6.54 0.27
N ALA A 64 -17.00 -6.03 -0.52
CA ALA A 64 -17.75 -6.88 -1.44
C ALA A 64 -16.80 -7.38 -2.54
N THR A 65 -16.79 -8.67 -2.77
CA THR A 65 -15.96 -9.30 -3.81
C THR A 65 -16.54 -9.01 -5.19
N ASP A 66 -15.73 -8.43 -6.06
CA ASP A 66 -16.05 -8.19 -7.48
C ASP A 66 -14.83 -8.48 -8.37
N ALA A 67 -14.88 -8.11 -9.64
CA ALA A 67 -13.77 -8.32 -10.58
C ALA A 67 -12.48 -7.54 -10.21
N THR A 68 -12.57 -6.55 -9.33
CA THR A 68 -11.45 -5.65 -8.96
C THR A 68 -11.12 -5.67 -7.47
N HIS A 69 -11.98 -6.28 -6.65
CA HIS A 69 -11.84 -6.34 -5.19
C HIS A 69 -11.98 -7.77 -4.70
N GLU A 70 -11.08 -8.15 -3.80
CA GLU A 70 -11.10 -9.43 -3.10
C GLU A 70 -10.91 -9.17 -1.60
N THR A 71 -11.48 -10.04 -0.76
CA THR A 71 -11.38 -9.93 0.71
C THR A 71 -9.97 -10.16 1.22
N GLN A 72 -9.16 -10.91 0.48
CA GLN A 72 -7.74 -11.10 0.74
C GLN A 72 -6.95 -10.76 -0.52
N PHE A 73 -5.84 -10.05 -0.37
CA PHE A 73 -4.96 -9.72 -1.48
C PHE A 73 -3.53 -9.48 -0.98
N HIS A 74 -2.58 -9.34 -1.90
CA HIS A 74 -1.20 -9.02 -1.56
C HIS A 74 -0.96 -7.51 -1.69
N GLN A 75 -0.34 -6.95 -0.66
CA GLN A 75 0.09 -5.56 -0.64
C GLN A 75 1.61 -5.50 -0.60
N VAL A 76 2.19 -4.51 -1.24
CA VAL A 76 3.60 -4.13 -1.09
C VAL A 76 3.68 -2.69 -0.67
N GLU A 77 4.48 -2.43 0.36
CA GLU A 77 4.84 -1.09 0.79
C GLU A 77 6.34 -0.88 0.72
N GLY A 78 6.73 0.34 0.42
CA GLY A 78 8.13 0.76 0.46
C GLY A 78 8.30 1.97 1.35
N MET A 79 9.40 2.01 2.10
CA MET A 79 9.76 3.13 2.96
C MET A 79 11.24 3.47 2.84
N VAL A 80 11.53 4.76 2.77
CA VAL A 80 12.90 5.30 2.80
C VAL A 80 12.97 6.37 3.87
N VAL A 81 13.96 6.28 4.76
CA VAL A 81 14.22 7.30 5.79
C VAL A 81 15.69 7.69 5.78
N GLY A 82 15.97 8.99 5.85
CA GLY A 82 17.32 9.55 5.87
C GLY A 82 17.31 11.05 6.07
N GLU A 83 18.49 11.70 6.12
CA GLU A 83 18.62 13.14 6.40
C GLU A 83 18.14 14.02 5.21
N ALA A 84 18.38 13.58 3.98
CA ALA A 84 18.11 14.36 2.76
C ALA A 84 17.01 13.73 1.87
N VAL A 85 16.03 13.07 2.49
CA VAL A 85 14.91 12.46 1.74
C VAL A 85 13.89 13.52 1.34
N SER A 86 13.41 13.46 0.09
CA SER A 86 12.52 14.45 -0.49
C SER A 86 11.35 13.82 -1.27
N PHE A 87 10.30 14.61 -1.47
CA PHE A 87 9.16 14.23 -2.30
C PHE A 87 9.56 13.97 -3.77
N GLY A 88 10.55 14.70 -4.28
CA GLY A 88 11.11 14.47 -5.61
C GLY A 88 11.72 13.06 -5.77
N GLN A 89 12.35 12.54 -4.71
CA GLN A 89 12.88 11.18 -4.71
C GLN A 89 11.78 10.13 -4.67
N LEU A 90 10.67 10.35 -3.94
CA LEU A 90 9.48 9.50 -4.01
C LEU A 90 8.97 9.42 -5.46
N LYS A 91 8.76 10.58 -6.10
CA LYS A 91 8.30 10.65 -7.48
C LYS A 91 9.23 9.88 -8.42
N TRP A 92 10.53 10.14 -8.37
CA TRP A 92 11.52 9.47 -9.20
C TRP A 92 11.54 7.95 -8.98
N THR A 93 11.45 7.50 -7.72
CA THR A 93 11.43 6.08 -7.37
C THR A 93 10.23 5.38 -8.02
N LEU A 94 9.05 5.97 -7.90
CA LEU A 94 7.83 5.38 -8.46
C LEU A 94 7.79 5.46 -9.99
N GLU A 95 8.23 6.56 -10.60
CA GLU A 95 8.36 6.64 -12.06
C GLU A 95 9.32 5.57 -12.60
N THR A 96 10.45 5.38 -11.93
CA THR A 96 11.42 4.34 -12.31
C THR A 96 10.83 2.94 -12.13
N PHE A 97 10.11 2.70 -11.04
CA PHE A 97 9.46 1.43 -10.78
C PHE A 97 8.43 1.09 -11.86
N PHE A 98 7.52 2.01 -12.18
CA PHE A 98 6.48 1.76 -13.18
C PHE A 98 7.04 1.61 -14.59
N LYS A 99 8.06 2.37 -14.97
CA LYS A 99 8.74 2.18 -16.23
C LYS A 99 9.39 0.80 -16.37
N LYS A 100 10.05 0.34 -15.30
CA LYS A 100 10.64 -1.02 -15.29
C LYS A 100 9.57 -2.12 -15.31
N LEU A 101 8.40 -1.87 -14.69
CA LEU A 101 7.33 -2.87 -14.63
C LEU A 101 6.50 -2.93 -15.93
N PHE A 102 6.16 -1.77 -16.50
CA PHE A 102 5.20 -1.65 -17.59
C PHE A 102 5.79 -1.14 -18.92
N GLY A 103 7.07 -0.75 -18.93
CA GLY A 103 7.74 -0.16 -20.08
C GLY A 103 7.81 1.36 -20.04
N ASP A 104 8.65 1.94 -20.90
CA ASP A 104 9.00 3.37 -20.88
C ASP A 104 7.84 4.30 -21.25
N GLU A 105 6.85 3.79 -21.98
CA GLU A 105 5.67 4.55 -22.42
C GLU A 105 4.66 4.85 -21.30
N VAL A 106 4.77 4.18 -20.16
CA VAL A 106 3.87 4.40 -19.03
C VAL A 106 4.08 5.82 -18.48
N LYS A 107 2.97 6.55 -18.35
CA LYS A 107 2.97 7.87 -17.69
C LYS A 107 2.43 7.71 -16.29
N MET A 108 3.02 8.44 -15.35
CA MET A 108 2.58 8.51 -13.96
C MET A 108 2.12 9.92 -13.63
N ARG A 109 1.09 10.04 -12.82
CA ARG A 109 0.70 11.29 -12.18
C ARG A 109 0.42 11.07 -10.69
N MET A 110 0.61 12.11 -9.92
CA MET A 110 0.28 12.15 -8.49
C MET A 110 -0.86 13.13 -8.29
N ARG A 111 -1.88 12.73 -7.53
CA ARG A 111 -3.01 13.58 -7.12
C ARG A 111 -2.96 13.76 -5.62
N PRO A 112 -3.14 14.97 -5.08
CA PRO A 112 -3.25 15.18 -3.64
C PRO A 112 -4.34 14.29 -3.05
N SER A 113 -4.02 13.64 -1.94
CA SER A 113 -4.97 12.81 -1.19
C SER A 113 -4.59 12.82 0.29
N PHE A 114 -5.56 12.56 1.14
CA PHE A 114 -5.34 12.53 2.58
C PHE A 114 -5.12 11.10 3.06
N PHE A 115 -3.99 10.89 3.72
CA PHE A 115 -3.70 9.70 4.51
C PHE A 115 -3.10 10.14 5.86
N PRO A 116 -3.57 9.64 7.01
CA PRO A 116 -3.17 10.17 8.33
C PRO A 116 -1.70 9.94 8.67
N PHE A 117 -1.02 9.07 7.94
CA PHE A 117 0.38 8.67 8.19
C PHE A 117 1.40 9.29 7.23
N VAL A 118 0.96 10.09 6.24
CA VAL A 118 1.83 10.82 5.31
C VAL A 118 1.33 12.24 5.07
N GLU A 119 2.27 13.21 4.94
CA GLU A 119 1.97 14.61 4.63
C GLU A 119 3.17 15.27 3.92
N PRO A 120 3.00 15.77 2.66
CA PRO A 120 1.82 15.63 1.82
C PRO A 120 1.57 14.18 1.39
N GLY A 121 0.28 13.80 1.37
CA GLY A 121 -0.20 12.52 0.85
C GLY A 121 -0.65 12.62 -0.59
N VAL A 122 -0.46 11.56 -1.36
CA VAL A 122 -0.84 11.49 -2.78
C VAL A 122 -1.36 10.12 -3.16
N GLU A 123 -2.32 10.09 -4.05
CA GLU A 123 -2.67 8.94 -4.86
C GLU A 123 -1.84 8.93 -6.13
N ILE A 124 -1.40 7.75 -6.53
CA ILE A 124 -0.54 7.53 -7.69
C ILE A 124 -1.35 6.80 -8.76
N ASP A 125 -1.51 7.47 -9.90
CA ASP A 125 -2.15 6.90 -11.08
C ASP A 125 -1.11 6.66 -12.17
N ILE A 126 -1.34 5.59 -12.95
CA ILE A 126 -0.62 5.32 -14.20
C ILE A 126 -1.55 5.47 -15.40
N SER A 127 -1.00 5.79 -16.57
CA SER A 127 -1.77 5.80 -17.81
C SER A 127 -2.35 4.40 -18.07
N CYS A 128 -3.62 4.37 -18.49
CA CYS A 128 -4.29 3.09 -18.76
C CYS A 128 -3.55 2.34 -19.87
N PHE A 129 -3.14 1.13 -19.57
CA PHE A 129 -2.38 0.26 -20.49
C PHE A 129 -3.22 -0.18 -21.70
N LEU A 130 -4.56 -0.29 -21.55
CA LEU A 130 -5.45 -0.76 -22.59
C LEU A 130 -5.75 0.33 -23.64
N CYS A 131 -5.98 1.56 -23.21
CA CYS A 131 -6.35 2.66 -24.12
C CYS A 131 -5.25 3.72 -24.26
N HIS A 132 -4.08 3.50 -23.66
CA HIS A 132 -2.93 4.41 -23.70
C HIS A 132 -3.28 5.87 -23.32
N GLY A 133 -4.24 6.02 -22.40
CA GLY A 133 -4.70 7.33 -21.94
C GLY A 133 -5.90 7.92 -22.72
N ALA A 134 -6.39 7.27 -23.77
CA ALA A 134 -7.53 7.75 -24.55
C ALA A 134 -8.88 7.66 -23.82
N GLY A 135 -8.97 6.80 -22.81
CA GLY A 135 -10.19 6.55 -22.05
C GLY A 135 -10.99 5.34 -22.57
N CYS A 136 -11.22 4.36 -21.70
CA CYS A 136 -11.98 3.14 -22.02
C CYS A 136 -12.82 2.70 -20.82
N GLY A 137 -13.55 1.59 -20.92
CA GLY A 137 -14.38 1.04 -19.85
C GLY A 137 -13.57 0.69 -18.59
N VAL A 138 -12.37 0.12 -18.76
CA VAL A 138 -11.47 -0.29 -17.66
C VAL A 138 -11.02 0.89 -16.81
N CYS A 139 -10.64 1.99 -17.42
CA CYS A 139 -10.26 3.22 -16.72
C CYS A 139 -11.44 4.17 -16.47
N LYS A 140 -12.67 3.70 -16.63
CA LYS A 140 -13.91 4.51 -16.50
C LYS A 140 -13.85 5.81 -17.31
N ARG A 141 -13.29 5.74 -18.51
CA ARG A 141 -13.07 6.85 -19.46
C ARG A 141 -12.10 7.94 -19.00
N SER A 142 -11.43 7.76 -17.87
CA SER A 142 -10.47 8.75 -17.34
C SER A 142 -9.11 8.74 -18.05
N GLY A 143 -8.75 7.65 -18.69
CA GLY A 143 -7.41 7.39 -19.23
C GLY A 143 -6.36 7.00 -18.17
N TRP A 144 -6.73 6.96 -16.89
CA TRP A 144 -5.84 6.72 -15.76
C TRP A 144 -6.35 5.61 -14.85
N ILE A 145 -5.44 4.88 -14.24
CA ILE A 145 -5.72 3.83 -13.27
C ILE A 145 -4.95 4.12 -11.99
N GLU A 146 -5.66 4.27 -10.88
CA GLU A 146 -5.06 4.38 -9.56
C GLU A 146 -4.46 3.04 -9.16
N VAL A 147 -3.21 3.07 -8.69
CA VAL A 147 -2.45 1.85 -8.35
C VAL A 147 -1.83 1.85 -6.96
N MET A 148 -1.52 3.03 -6.41
CA MET A 148 -0.85 3.17 -5.12
C MET A 148 -1.27 4.46 -4.41
N GLY A 149 -1.06 4.47 -3.09
CA GLY A 149 -0.98 5.67 -2.26
C GLY A 149 0.43 5.89 -1.74
N GLY A 150 0.78 7.10 -1.37
CA GLY A 150 2.09 7.41 -0.80
C GLY A 150 2.22 8.84 -0.35
N GLY A 151 3.40 9.21 0.11
CA GLY A 151 3.70 10.58 0.54
C GLY A 151 4.94 10.67 1.42
N MET A 152 5.20 11.86 1.93
CA MET A 152 6.22 12.04 2.96
C MET A 152 5.69 11.52 4.29
N ILE A 153 6.49 10.77 5.02
CA ILE A 153 6.08 10.20 6.31
C ILE A 153 5.75 11.33 7.28
N HIS A 154 4.57 11.25 7.88
CA HIS A 154 4.15 12.25 8.87
C HIS A 154 5.11 12.27 10.06
N PRO A 155 5.50 13.46 10.59
CA PRO A 155 6.43 13.57 11.71
C PRO A 155 6.06 12.72 12.93
N ASN A 156 4.77 12.61 13.25
CA ASN A 156 4.29 11.79 14.37
C ASN A 156 4.56 10.29 14.16
N VAL A 157 4.57 9.79 12.93
CA VAL A 157 4.91 8.40 12.61
C VAL A 157 6.40 8.15 12.85
N LEU A 158 7.27 9.10 12.47
CA LEU A 158 8.71 9.02 12.76
C LEU A 158 8.95 9.03 14.27
N LEU A 159 8.26 9.92 15.02
CA LEU A 159 8.36 9.97 16.48
C LEU A 159 7.91 8.67 17.14
N ALA A 160 6.79 8.08 16.69
CA ALA A 160 6.30 6.80 17.17
C ALA A 160 7.31 5.66 16.94
N GLY A 161 8.06 5.71 15.83
CA GLY A 161 9.17 4.80 15.53
C GLY A 161 10.51 5.17 16.21
N GLY A 162 10.53 6.15 17.12
CA GLY A 162 11.76 6.57 17.83
C GLY A 162 12.77 7.37 16.98
N ILE A 163 12.32 7.97 15.87
CA ILE A 163 13.15 8.74 14.94
C ILE A 163 12.88 10.24 15.09
N ASP A 164 13.92 11.06 15.28
CA ASP A 164 13.79 12.53 15.38
C ASP A 164 13.44 13.16 14.00
N PRO A 165 12.23 13.70 13.82
CA PRO A 165 11.78 14.28 12.54
C PRO A 165 12.45 15.63 12.21
N ARG A 166 13.19 16.23 13.15
CA ARG A 166 13.98 17.45 12.89
C ARG A 166 15.27 17.10 12.15
N LYS A 167 15.79 15.87 12.34
CA LYS A 167 17.01 15.38 11.72
C LYS A 167 16.72 14.53 10.49
N TYR A 168 15.68 13.71 10.53
CA TYR A 168 15.37 12.72 9.49
C TYR A 168 14.03 13.00 8.85
N ARG A 169 13.95 12.67 7.57
CA ARG A 169 12.73 12.70 6.76
C ARG A 169 12.58 11.36 6.07
N GLY A 170 11.38 11.05 5.64
CA GLY A 170 11.14 9.82 4.89
C GLY A 170 9.98 9.96 3.96
N PHE A 171 9.90 9.05 3.01
CA PHE A 171 8.69 8.82 2.23
C PHE A 171 8.29 7.36 2.35
N ALA A 172 6.99 7.12 2.20
CA ALA A 172 6.43 5.78 2.10
C ALA A 172 5.42 5.72 0.95
N PHE A 173 5.23 4.54 0.40
CA PHE A 173 4.23 4.25 -0.62
C PHE A 173 3.76 2.81 -0.47
N GLY A 174 2.55 2.53 -0.96
CA GLY A 174 2.02 1.18 -0.95
C GLY A 174 0.88 0.99 -1.92
N GLY A 175 0.72 -0.24 -2.40
CA GLY A 175 -0.33 -0.62 -3.33
C GLY A 175 -0.56 -2.12 -3.39
N GLY A 176 -1.69 -2.52 -3.98
CA GLY A 176 -2.04 -3.91 -4.20
C GLY A 176 -1.19 -4.54 -5.31
N VAL A 177 -0.47 -5.60 -4.96
CA VAL A 177 0.34 -6.37 -5.94
C VAL A 177 -0.55 -7.01 -6.98
N ASP A 178 -1.69 -7.57 -6.55
CA ASP A 178 -2.67 -8.22 -7.42
C ASP A 178 -3.13 -7.29 -8.55
N ARG A 179 -3.38 -6.02 -8.22
CA ARG A 179 -3.76 -5.01 -9.21
C ARG A 179 -2.64 -4.74 -10.23
N LEU A 180 -1.39 -4.70 -9.77
CA LEU A 180 -0.24 -4.56 -10.69
C LEU A 180 -0.08 -5.78 -11.59
N VAL A 181 -0.29 -6.99 -11.06
CA VAL A 181 -0.28 -8.24 -11.82
C VAL A 181 -1.40 -8.26 -12.86
N MET A 182 -2.63 -7.92 -12.46
CA MET A 182 -3.76 -7.83 -13.38
C MET A 182 -3.47 -6.89 -14.55
N ILE A 183 -2.94 -5.69 -14.26
CA ILE A 183 -2.56 -4.71 -15.27
C ILE A 183 -1.47 -5.26 -16.20
N LYS A 184 -0.44 -5.91 -15.64
CA LYS A 184 0.71 -6.38 -16.39
C LYS A 184 0.37 -7.53 -17.34
N TYR A 185 -0.50 -8.43 -16.92
CA TYR A 185 -0.83 -9.65 -17.64
C TYR A 185 -2.21 -9.62 -18.31
N GLY A 186 -2.93 -8.50 -18.22
CA GLY A 186 -4.26 -8.36 -18.82
C GLY A 186 -5.34 -9.22 -18.19
N ILE A 187 -5.21 -9.50 -16.88
CA ILE A 187 -6.19 -10.29 -16.14
C ILE A 187 -7.39 -9.39 -15.80
N GLU A 188 -8.58 -9.78 -16.25
CA GLU A 188 -9.77 -8.94 -16.12
C GLU A 188 -10.49 -9.09 -14.77
N ASP A 189 -10.24 -10.19 -14.06
CA ASP A 189 -10.93 -10.52 -12.81
C ASP A 189 -9.91 -11.00 -11.76
N VAL A 190 -9.82 -10.28 -10.63
CA VAL A 190 -8.89 -10.59 -9.54
C VAL A 190 -9.13 -11.97 -8.93
N ARG A 191 -10.37 -12.47 -8.96
CA ARG A 191 -10.73 -13.79 -8.43
C ARG A 191 -10.03 -14.94 -9.14
N LEU A 192 -9.61 -14.73 -10.40
CA LEU A 192 -8.83 -15.71 -11.14
C LEU A 192 -7.48 -15.99 -10.48
N LEU A 193 -6.85 -15.00 -9.84
CA LEU A 193 -5.60 -15.18 -9.10
C LEU A 193 -5.73 -16.11 -7.89
N TYR A 194 -6.95 -16.32 -7.41
CA TYR A 194 -7.26 -17.12 -6.21
C TYR A 194 -8.08 -18.38 -6.50
N SER A 195 -8.44 -18.61 -7.76
CA SER A 195 -9.26 -19.75 -8.18
C SER A 195 -8.54 -21.10 -8.07
N GLY A 196 -7.20 -21.09 -8.00
CA GLY A 196 -6.39 -22.30 -8.10
C GLY A 196 -6.27 -22.88 -9.52
N ASP A 197 -6.80 -22.21 -10.53
CA ASP A 197 -6.67 -22.59 -11.93
C ASP A 197 -5.31 -22.16 -12.47
N LEU A 198 -4.47 -23.11 -12.85
CA LEU A 198 -3.11 -22.86 -13.36
C LEU A 198 -3.07 -22.55 -14.86
N ARG A 199 -4.21 -22.41 -15.52
CA ARG A 199 -4.31 -22.08 -16.96
C ARG A 199 -4.34 -20.58 -17.24
N LEU A 200 -4.07 -19.76 -16.21
CA LEU A 200 -3.95 -18.30 -16.30
C LEU A 200 -2.74 -17.87 -17.10
#